data_7392dc65724bc78ec515f3f9f1c5ed6a
#
_entry.id   7392dc65724bc78ec515f3f9f1c5ed6a
#
_cell.length_a   1.000
_cell.length_b   1.000
_cell.length_c   1.000
_cell.angle_alpha   90.00
_cell.angle_beta   90.00
_cell.angle_gamma   90.00
#
_symmetry.space_group_name_H-M   'P 1'
#
loop_
_entity.id
_entity.type
_entity.pdbx_description
1 polymer ?
#
loop_
_entity_poly.entity_id
_entity_poly.type
_entity_poly.pdbx_seq_one_letter_code
_entity_poly.pdbx_strand_id
1 'polypeptide(L)'
;MTKLRQAMIDAMLVRGFADRTHESYLSSVEGLAKYYHRSPEQLSTGEIQDYFLYLVKERHLAPASCRLSLNGIRFLYQEVLHREFEAKIQVPKRPQRIPELLNRQEVAAILAACINHKHRMLLTVCYACGLRVSELVNLKVRDIDGERRLLRIDQGKGAKDRMVEIPETLLLQLRCYWQLFHPPEWLFSGRDPMTAFAVSSAQKCFTASKRKTDVDKVGGIHSLRHAYATHQLAAGMPITQLQQQMGHRNIHSTLRYVHWVPNYLGGESGTDLLADLEAAHEPKK
;
A
#
# COMPACT_ATOMS: atom_id res chain seq x y z
N MET A 1 5.79 31.66 8.13
CA MET A 1 5.79 30.77 6.92
C MET A 1 6.45 31.56 5.81
N THR A 2 7.40 30.99 5.05
CA THR A 2 8.07 31.73 3.96
C THR A 2 7.12 31.88 2.75
N LYS A 3 7.29 32.96 1.97
CA LYS A 3 6.50 33.19 0.74
C LYS A 3 6.61 32.02 -0.23
N LEU A 4 7.80 31.44 -0.39
CA LEU A 4 8.05 30.30 -1.26
C LEU A 4 7.28 29.04 -0.82
N ARG A 5 7.24 28.77 0.49
CA ARG A 5 6.46 27.64 1.04
C ARG A 5 4.98 27.79 0.75
N GLN A 6 4.43 29.01 0.91
CA GLN A 6 3.01 29.28 0.62
C GLN A 6 2.73 29.09 -0.87
N ALA A 7 3.54 29.66 -1.75
CA ALA A 7 3.37 29.52 -3.19
C ALA A 7 3.40 28.05 -3.63
N MET A 8 4.27 27.24 -3.00
CA MET A 8 4.32 25.80 -3.29
C MET A 8 3.05 25.06 -2.82
N ILE A 9 2.51 25.42 -1.65
CA ILE A 9 1.24 24.87 -1.15
C ILE A 9 0.09 25.24 -2.10
N ASP A 10 -0.01 26.50 -2.49
CA ASP A 10 -1.07 26.99 -3.38
C ASP A 10 -1.00 26.29 -4.75
N ALA A 11 0.20 26.12 -5.31
CA ALA A 11 0.39 25.41 -6.56
C ALA A 11 -0.01 23.93 -6.47
N MET A 12 0.22 23.28 -5.35
CA MET A 12 -0.21 21.89 -5.11
C MET A 12 -1.73 21.77 -4.90
N LEU A 13 -2.33 22.74 -4.21
CA LEU A 13 -3.79 22.81 -3.99
C LEU A 13 -4.55 22.94 -5.34
N VAL A 14 -4.12 23.86 -6.19
CA VAL A 14 -4.71 24.05 -7.52
C VAL A 14 -4.67 22.78 -8.36
N ARG A 15 -3.64 21.94 -8.18
CA ARG A 15 -3.50 20.64 -8.87
C ARG A 15 -4.19 19.48 -8.18
N GLY A 16 -4.88 19.70 -7.06
CA GLY A 16 -5.60 18.68 -6.32
C GLY A 16 -4.68 17.59 -5.72
N PHE A 17 -3.47 17.96 -5.32
CA PHE A 17 -2.58 17.00 -4.67
C PHE A 17 -3.10 16.66 -3.28
N ALA A 18 -2.92 15.39 -2.88
CA ALA A 18 -3.29 14.94 -1.55
C ALA A 18 -2.35 15.52 -0.48
N ASP A 19 -2.86 15.76 0.73
CA ASP A 19 -2.11 16.32 1.88
C ASP A 19 -0.77 15.61 2.12
N ARG A 20 -0.76 14.28 2.00
CA ARG A 20 0.46 13.49 2.13
C ARG A 20 1.52 13.82 1.07
N THR A 21 1.09 14.21 -0.13
CA THR A 21 2.00 14.67 -1.19
C THR A 21 2.54 16.04 -0.84
N HIS A 22 1.69 16.95 -0.30
CA HIS A 22 2.13 18.26 0.21
C HIS A 22 3.23 18.09 1.26
N GLU A 23 3.00 17.28 2.30
CA GLU A 23 3.99 17.01 3.34
C GLU A 23 5.32 16.50 2.77
N SER A 24 5.24 15.53 1.86
CA SER A 24 6.42 14.90 1.30
C SER A 24 7.24 15.84 0.42
N TYR A 25 6.57 16.64 -0.41
CA TYR A 25 7.23 17.61 -1.29
C TYR A 25 7.82 18.77 -0.51
N LEU A 26 7.08 19.31 0.45
CA LEU A 26 7.58 20.35 1.34
C LEU A 26 8.78 19.87 2.15
N SER A 27 8.73 18.68 2.72
CA SER A 27 9.85 18.07 3.45
C SER A 27 11.11 17.92 2.58
N SER A 28 10.93 17.58 1.30
CA SER A 28 12.04 17.45 0.35
C SER A 28 12.72 18.79 0.07
N VAL A 29 11.94 19.86 -0.11
CA VAL A 29 12.45 21.21 -0.34
C VAL A 29 13.06 21.80 0.95
N GLU A 30 12.46 21.55 2.10
CA GLU A 30 13.04 21.93 3.40
C GLU A 30 14.39 21.24 3.66
N GLY A 31 14.52 19.96 3.27
CA GLY A 31 15.78 19.23 3.35
C GLY A 31 16.88 19.88 2.51
N LEU A 32 16.57 20.31 1.29
CA LEU A 32 17.47 21.02 0.40
C LEU A 32 17.89 22.37 0.99
N ALA A 33 16.93 23.16 1.48
CA ALA A 33 17.17 24.47 2.09
C ALA A 33 18.05 24.37 3.35
N LYS A 34 17.79 23.36 4.18
CA LYS A 34 18.56 23.08 5.41
C LYS A 34 20.01 22.67 5.11
N TYR A 35 20.21 21.90 4.03
CA TYR A 35 21.56 21.45 3.65
C TYR A 35 22.47 22.60 3.25
N TYR A 36 21.93 23.57 2.49
CA TYR A 36 22.71 24.73 2.04
C TYR A 36 22.59 25.97 2.93
N HIS A 37 21.72 25.94 3.95
CA HIS A 37 21.40 27.12 4.78
C HIS A 37 21.00 28.34 3.94
N ARG A 38 20.40 28.12 2.75
CA ARG A 38 19.97 29.16 1.80
C ARG A 38 18.60 28.84 1.22
N SER A 39 17.93 29.88 0.68
CA SER A 39 16.68 29.68 -0.04
C SER A 39 16.92 28.84 -1.29
N PRO A 40 16.07 27.85 -1.60
CA PRO A 40 16.15 27.05 -2.80
C PRO A 40 16.16 27.88 -4.11
N GLU A 41 15.55 29.06 -4.11
CA GLU A 41 15.55 29.99 -5.25
C GLU A 41 16.95 30.43 -5.69
N GLN A 42 17.92 30.40 -4.76
CA GLN A 42 19.29 30.87 -4.96
C GLN A 42 20.24 29.76 -5.37
N LEU A 43 19.78 28.52 -5.42
CA LEU A 43 20.62 27.37 -5.72
C LEU A 43 20.73 27.15 -7.23
N SER A 44 21.94 26.80 -7.65
CA SER A 44 22.27 26.41 -9.02
C SER A 44 21.93 24.96 -9.28
N THR A 45 21.84 24.58 -10.56
CA THR A 45 21.63 23.19 -11.00
C THR A 45 22.73 22.26 -10.48
N GLY A 46 24.00 22.72 -10.43
CA GLY A 46 25.11 21.94 -9.88
C GLY A 46 24.93 21.63 -8.40
N GLU A 47 24.57 22.64 -7.59
CA GLU A 47 24.32 22.45 -6.17
C GLU A 47 23.16 21.46 -5.92
N ILE A 48 22.11 21.46 -6.76
CA ILE A 48 21.04 20.48 -6.65
C ILE A 48 21.57 19.06 -6.94
N GLN A 49 22.45 18.90 -7.95
CA GLN A 49 23.06 17.60 -8.25
C GLN A 49 23.94 17.11 -7.10
N ASP A 50 24.74 17.99 -6.49
CA ASP A 50 25.59 17.69 -5.33
C ASP A 50 24.76 17.28 -4.11
N TYR A 51 23.61 17.94 -3.89
CA TYR A 51 22.66 17.53 -2.85
C TYR A 51 22.14 16.12 -3.06
N PHE A 52 21.79 15.75 -4.30
CA PHE A 52 21.35 14.37 -4.56
C PHE A 52 22.48 13.35 -4.38
N LEU A 53 23.71 13.73 -4.72
CA LEU A 53 24.88 12.90 -4.46
C LEU A 53 25.06 12.66 -2.96
N TYR A 54 24.92 13.72 -2.14
CA TYR A 54 24.90 13.64 -0.68
C TYR A 54 23.80 12.70 -0.17
N LEU A 55 22.56 12.82 -0.67
CA LEU A 55 21.44 11.96 -0.27
C LEU A 55 21.73 10.47 -0.52
N VAL A 56 22.42 10.16 -1.62
CA VAL A 56 22.75 8.77 -1.99
C VAL A 56 23.99 8.28 -1.23
N LYS A 57 25.09 9.05 -1.23
CA LYS A 57 26.38 8.59 -0.69
C LYS A 57 26.47 8.65 0.83
N GLU A 58 25.99 9.75 1.43
CA GLU A 58 26.14 9.98 2.87
C GLU A 58 24.89 9.62 3.66
N ARG A 59 23.70 9.99 3.15
CA ARG A 59 22.44 9.67 3.83
C ARG A 59 21.91 8.28 3.49
N HIS A 60 22.53 7.57 2.54
CA HIS A 60 22.12 6.23 2.09
C HIS A 60 20.61 6.11 1.83
N LEU A 61 20.01 7.17 1.28
CA LEU A 61 18.58 7.19 1.01
C LEU A 61 18.20 6.11 -0.01
N ALA A 62 17.11 5.40 0.28
CA ALA A 62 16.58 4.42 -0.66
C ALA A 62 16.18 5.08 -2.00
N PRO A 63 16.34 4.40 -3.14
CA PRO A 63 16.01 4.94 -4.46
C PRO A 63 14.58 5.52 -4.57
N ALA A 64 13.60 4.92 -3.88
CA ALA A 64 12.24 5.43 -3.85
C ALA A 64 12.13 6.79 -3.14
N SER A 65 12.86 6.99 -2.04
CA SER A 65 12.91 8.26 -1.31
C SER A 65 13.64 9.33 -2.10
N CYS A 66 14.76 8.99 -2.76
CA CYS A 66 15.46 9.91 -3.66
C CYS A 66 14.54 10.38 -4.82
N ARG A 67 13.75 9.46 -5.39
CA ARG A 67 12.78 9.80 -6.46
C ARG A 67 11.67 10.72 -5.95
N LEU A 68 11.18 10.50 -4.73
CA LEU A 68 10.19 11.37 -4.10
C LEU A 68 10.76 12.78 -3.88
N SER A 69 11.99 12.87 -3.35
CA SER A 69 12.70 14.15 -3.18
C SER A 69 12.92 14.86 -4.51
N LEU A 70 13.32 14.12 -5.55
CA LEU A 70 13.49 14.67 -6.91
C LEU A 70 12.18 15.25 -7.44
N ASN A 71 11.07 14.55 -7.28
CA ASN A 71 9.77 15.03 -7.74
C ASN A 71 9.34 16.31 -7.00
N GLY A 72 9.55 16.39 -5.67
CA GLY A 72 9.23 17.57 -4.87
C GLY A 72 10.09 18.78 -5.25
N ILE A 73 11.39 18.58 -5.43
CA ILE A 73 12.32 19.64 -5.85
C ILE A 73 12.03 20.06 -7.29
N ARG A 74 11.82 19.12 -8.22
CA ARG A 74 11.43 19.43 -9.60
C ARG A 74 10.14 20.24 -9.66
N PHE A 75 9.14 19.85 -8.87
CA PHE A 75 7.88 20.59 -8.77
C PHE A 75 8.09 22.04 -8.35
N LEU A 76 8.95 22.30 -7.35
CA LEU A 76 9.29 23.64 -6.94
C LEU A 76 9.87 24.46 -8.11
N TYR A 77 10.90 23.93 -8.78
CA TYR A 77 11.60 24.68 -9.83
C TYR A 77 10.73 24.91 -11.06
N GLN A 78 10.03 23.88 -11.55
CA GLN A 78 9.25 23.97 -12.77
C GLN A 78 7.91 24.68 -12.58
N GLU A 79 7.19 24.36 -11.51
CA GLU A 79 5.80 24.75 -11.36
C GLU A 79 5.61 26.00 -10.47
N VAL A 80 6.55 26.29 -9.59
CA VAL A 80 6.47 27.44 -8.67
C VAL A 80 7.41 28.57 -9.09
N LEU A 81 8.67 28.22 -9.42
CA LEU A 81 9.69 29.19 -9.82
C LEU A 81 9.72 29.44 -11.34
N HIS A 82 8.99 28.65 -12.12
CA HIS A 82 8.97 28.72 -13.59
C HIS A 82 10.38 28.69 -14.21
N ARG A 83 11.25 27.87 -13.65
CA ARG A 83 12.63 27.67 -14.13
C ARG A 83 12.79 26.29 -14.75
N GLU A 84 13.59 26.18 -15.79
CA GLU A 84 13.96 24.87 -16.32
C GLU A 84 14.75 24.07 -15.29
N PHE A 85 14.36 22.81 -15.12
CA PHE A 85 15.03 21.87 -14.22
C PHE A 85 15.95 20.98 -15.03
N GLU A 86 17.16 21.47 -15.31
CA GLU A 86 18.16 20.79 -16.14
C GLU A 86 18.95 19.70 -15.40
N ALA A 87 18.74 19.53 -14.09
CA ALA A 87 19.47 18.56 -13.31
C ALA A 87 19.20 17.12 -13.83
N LYS A 88 20.19 16.54 -14.51
CA LYS A 88 20.16 15.14 -15.01
C LYS A 88 20.43 14.15 -13.89
N ILE A 89 19.47 14.02 -12.96
CA ILE A 89 19.59 13.12 -11.81
C ILE A 89 19.04 11.77 -12.20
N GLN A 90 19.92 10.80 -12.35
CA GLN A 90 19.56 9.40 -12.54
C GLN A 90 19.44 8.72 -11.17
N VAL A 91 18.21 8.54 -10.68
CA VAL A 91 17.98 7.76 -9.47
C VAL A 91 18.12 6.27 -9.81
N PRO A 92 18.94 5.50 -9.10
CA PRO A 92 19.11 4.07 -9.35
C PRO A 92 17.77 3.34 -9.39
N LYS A 93 17.62 2.38 -10.32
CA LYS A 93 16.44 1.50 -10.36
C LYS A 93 16.48 0.60 -9.13
N ARG A 94 15.35 0.50 -8.43
CA ARG A 94 15.23 -0.48 -7.35
C ARG A 94 15.16 -1.87 -7.96
N PRO A 95 16.00 -2.84 -7.53
CA PRO A 95 15.79 -4.23 -7.91
C PRO A 95 14.39 -4.65 -7.48
N GLN A 96 13.63 -5.26 -8.40
CA GLN A 96 12.34 -5.85 -8.06
C GLN A 96 12.60 -7.11 -7.22
N ARG A 97 12.41 -7.00 -5.91
CA ARG A 97 12.43 -8.16 -5.03
C ARG A 97 11.00 -8.67 -4.88
N ILE A 98 10.83 -9.98 -4.95
CA ILE A 98 9.59 -10.64 -4.55
C ILE A 98 9.41 -10.34 -3.06
N PRO A 99 8.28 -9.74 -2.64
CA PRO A 99 8.03 -9.53 -1.22
C PRO A 99 7.91 -10.88 -0.52
N GLU A 100 8.29 -10.92 0.74
CA GLU A 100 8.08 -12.08 1.59
C GLU A 100 6.59 -12.20 1.88
N LEU A 101 5.94 -13.17 1.20
CA LEU A 101 4.50 -13.36 1.29
C LEU A 101 4.14 -14.19 2.52
N LEU A 102 3.16 -13.72 3.29
CA LEU A 102 2.60 -14.49 4.40
C LEU A 102 1.75 -15.64 3.85
N ASN A 103 1.98 -16.85 4.33
CA ASN A 103 1.10 -17.99 4.07
C ASN A 103 -0.14 -17.95 4.97
N ARG A 104 -1.12 -18.86 4.74
CA ARG A 104 -2.38 -18.90 5.51
C ARG A 104 -2.15 -19.15 7.00
N GLN A 105 -1.21 -20.02 7.35
CA GLN A 105 -0.90 -20.36 8.75
C GLN A 105 -0.26 -19.17 9.48
N GLU A 106 0.66 -18.45 8.82
CA GLU A 106 1.29 -17.25 9.38
C GLU A 106 0.27 -16.12 9.58
N VAL A 107 -0.66 -15.93 8.63
CA VAL A 107 -1.76 -14.96 8.80
C VAL A 107 -2.62 -15.35 10.00
N ALA A 108 -3.03 -16.63 10.10
CA ALA A 108 -3.82 -17.13 11.22
C ALA A 108 -3.10 -16.93 12.58
N ALA A 109 -1.80 -17.24 12.65
CA ALA A 109 -0.99 -17.02 13.84
C ALA A 109 -0.93 -15.53 14.25
N ILE A 110 -0.70 -14.61 13.30
CA ILE A 110 -0.68 -13.17 13.57
C ILE A 110 -2.04 -12.68 14.09
N LEU A 111 -3.14 -13.12 13.49
CA LEU A 111 -4.49 -12.74 13.92
C LEU A 111 -4.81 -13.30 15.32
N ALA A 112 -4.44 -14.55 15.59
CA ALA A 112 -4.64 -15.20 16.89
C ALA A 112 -3.81 -14.54 18.00
N ALA A 113 -2.58 -14.11 17.70
CA ALA A 113 -1.71 -13.41 18.65
C ALA A 113 -2.21 -12.00 19.02
N CYS A 114 -3.20 -11.46 18.30
CA CYS A 114 -3.81 -10.18 18.59
C CYS A 114 -4.90 -10.32 19.67
N ILE A 115 -4.55 -10.09 20.93
CA ILE A 115 -5.46 -10.28 22.08
C ILE A 115 -6.62 -9.27 22.06
N ASN A 116 -6.35 -8.02 21.69
CA ASN A 116 -7.39 -6.98 21.65
C ASN A 116 -8.39 -7.25 20.52
N HIS A 117 -9.66 -7.44 20.87
CA HIS A 117 -10.74 -7.79 19.94
C HIS A 117 -10.92 -6.77 18.80
N LYS A 118 -10.86 -5.45 19.10
CA LYS A 118 -10.95 -4.39 18.08
C LYS A 118 -9.77 -4.48 17.10
N HIS A 119 -8.56 -4.62 17.62
CA HIS A 119 -7.36 -4.71 16.77
C HIS A 119 -7.36 -5.99 15.93
N ARG A 120 -7.78 -7.12 16.51
CA ARG A 120 -7.90 -8.38 15.78
C ARG A 120 -8.92 -8.26 14.66
N MET A 121 -10.11 -7.71 14.93
CA MET A 121 -11.13 -7.48 13.90
C MET A 121 -10.61 -6.54 12.78
N LEU A 122 -9.91 -5.47 13.14
CA LEU A 122 -9.28 -4.57 12.16
C LEU A 122 -8.30 -5.33 11.23
N LEU A 123 -7.43 -6.16 11.78
CA LEU A 123 -6.50 -6.97 10.97
C LEU A 123 -7.23 -8.03 10.15
N THR A 124 -8.28 -8.64 10.69
CA THR A 124 -9.13 -9.62 10.00
C THR A 124 -9.80 -8.98 8.78
N VAL A 125 -10.42 -7.82 8.93
CA VAL A 125 -11.04 -7.08 7.80
C VAL A 125 -9.98 -6.69 6.76
N CYS A 126 -8.80 -6.25 7.21
CA CYS A 126 -7.70 -5.93 6.30
C CYS A 126 -7.33 -7.11 5.39
N TYR A 127 -7.20 -8.29 5.98
CA TYR A 127 -6.88 -9.52 5.24
C TYR A 127 -8.07 -10.01 4.40
N ALA A 128 -9.25 -10.16 4.99
CA ALA A 128 -10.39 -10.79 4.33
C ALA A 128 -10.95 -9.97 3.14
N CYS A 129 -10.77 -8.64 3.16
CA CYS A 129 -11.22 -7.73 2.09
C CYS A 129 -10.06 -7.12 1.28
N GLY A 130 -8.81 -7.44 1.60
CA GLY A 130 -7.64 -6.94 0.88
C GLY A 130 -7.49 -5.41 0.88
N LEU A 131 -7.90 -4.73 1.94
CA LEU A 131 -7.96 -3.27 1.99
C LEU A 131 -6.59 -2.61 2.16
N ARG A 132 -6.46 -1.37 1.64
CA ARG A 132 -5.36 -0.49 2.05
C ARG A 132 -5.57 -0.04 3.49
N VAL A 133 -4.49 0.18 4.24
CA VAL A 133 -4.60 0.63 5.63
C VAL A 133 -5.38 1.93 5.78
N SER A 134 -5.24 2.86 4.83
CA SER A 134 -6.01 4.11 4.81
C SER A 134 -7.51 3.89 4.56
N GLU A 135 -7.88 2.93 3.72
CA GLU A 135 -9.27 2.54 3.49
C GLU A 135 -9.85 1.89 4.74
N LEU A 136 -9.12 0.96 5.32
CA LEU A 136 -9.50 0.20 6.51
C LEU A 136 -9.84 1.09 7.72
N VAL A 137 -8.98 2.06 8.02
CA VAL A 137 -9.19 2.93 9.19
C VAL A 137 -10.32 3.95 9.00
N ASN A 138 -10.67 4.23 7.74
CA ASN A 138 -11.75 5.15 7.38
C ASN A 138 -13.09 4.45 7.10
N LEU A 139 -13.22 3.14 7.39
CA LEU A 139 -14.49 2.43 7.27
C LEU A 139 -15.52 2.93 8.28
N LYS A 140 -16.73 3.13 7.79
CA LYS A 140 -17.89 3.47 8.62
C LYS A 140 -18.83 2.28 8.71
N VAL A 141 -19.61 2.22 9.79
CA VAL A 141 -20.61 1.16 9.98
C VAL A 141 -21.61 1.13 8.80
N ARG A 142 -22.03 2.31 8.32
CA ARG A 142 -22.95 2.47 7.17
C ARG A 142 -22.40 1.97 5.84
N ASP A 143 -21.10 1.71 5.74
CA ASP A 143 -20.47 1.23 4.51
C ASP A 143 -20.66 -0.27 4.34
N ILE A 144 -21.20 -0.96 5.35
CA ILE A 144 -21.45 -2.40 5.35
C ILE A 144 -22.89 -2.67 4.94
N ASP A 145 -23.08 -3.22 3.74
CA ASP A 145 -24.38 -3.77 3.30
C ASP A 145 -24.41 -5.26 3.67
N GLY A 146 -25.05 -5.56 4.78
CA GLY A 146 -25.13 -6.93 5.29
C GLY A 146 -26.06 -7.85 4.48
N GLU A 147 -27.03 -7.31 3.74
CA GLU A 147 -27.95 -8.09 2.91
C GLU A 147 -27.26 -8.53 1.61
N ARG A 148 -26.56 -7.59 0.98
CA ARG A 148 -25.83 -7.86 -0.26
C ARG A 148 -24.43 -8.42 -0.03
N ARG A 149 -23.97 -8.44 1.23
CA ARG A 149 -22.61 -8.81 1.62
C ARG A 149 -21.54 -7.98 0.89
N LEU A 150 -21.75 -6.67 0.85
CA LEU A 150 -20.89 -5.73 0.19
C LEU A 150 -20.36 -4.69 1.18
N LEU A 151 -19.10 -4.31 1.00
CA LEU A 151 -18.42 -3.23 1.70
C LEU A 151 -18.13 -2.11 0.71
N ARG A 152 -18.71 -0.95 0.95
CA ARG A 152 -18.44 0.24 0.16
C ARG A 152 -17.12 0.87 0.62
N ILE A 153 -16.23 1.11 -0.29
CA ILE A 153 -14.98 1.83 -0.05
C ILE A 153 -15.07 3.19 -0.73
N ASP A 154 -15.30 4.21 0.08
CA ASP A 154 -15.33 5.60 -0.38
C ASP A 154 -13.91 6.11 -0.66
N GLN A 155 -13.77 6.91 -1.72
CA GLN A 155 -12.57 7.69 -2.03
C GLN A 155 -11.25 6.89 -1.98
N GLY A 156 -11.23 5.71 -2.58
CA GLY A 156 -9.99 5.02 -2.87
C GLY A 156 -9.02 5.95 -3.63
N LYS A 157 -7.74 5.61 -3.67
CA LYS A 157 -6.70 6.40 -4.36
C LYS A 157 -7.14 6.77 -5.79
N GLY A 158 -7.51 8.05 -5.98
CA GLY A 158 -8.02 8.58 -7.25
C GLY A 158 -9.54 8.79 -7.28
N ALA A 159 -10.20 8.94 -6.13
CA ALA A 159 -11.61 9.33 -5.99
C ALA A 159 -12.65 8.44 -6.72
N LYS A 160 -12.40 7.13 -6.84
CA LYS A 160 -13.38 6.16 -7.33
C LYS A 160 -13.80 5.23 -6.21
N ASP A 161 -15.07 5.27 -5.88
CA ASP A 161 -15.71 4.31 -4.99
C ASP A 161 -15.68 2.92 -5.62
N ARG A 162 -15.61 1.90 -4.78
CA ARG A 162 -15.77 0.51 -5.19
C ARG A 162 -16.50 -0.30 -4.14
N MET A 163 -17.13 -1.36 -4.59
CA MET A 163 -17.70 -2.39 -3.72
C MET A 163 -16.73 -3.55 -3.59
N VAL A 164 -16.59 -4.06 -2.37
CA VAL A 164 -15.78 -5.22 -2.02
C VAL A 164 -16.69 -6.27 -1.41
N GLU A 165 -16.59 -7.51 -1.89
CA GLU A 165 -17.37 -8.61 -1.33
C GLU A 165 -16.93 -8.95 0.09
N ILE A 166 -17.90 -9.15 0.98
CA ILE A 166 -17.69 -9.59 2.35
C ILE A 166 -17.97 -11.10 2.43
N PRO A 167 -16.98 -11.94 2.76
CA PRO A 167 -17.24 -13.34 3.05
C PRO A 167 -18.27 -13.49 4.19
N GLU A 168 -19.13 -14.48 4.11
CA GLU A 168 -20.17 -14.71 5.10
C GLU A 168 -19.61 -14.85 6.52
N THR A 169 -18.52 -15.59 6.67
CA THR A 169 -17.82 -15.75 7.95
C THR A 169 -17.36 -14.42 8.53
N LEU A 170 -16.88 -13.50 7.68
CA LEU A 170 -16.49 -12.15 8.13
C LEU A 170 -17.71 -11.34 8.54
N LEU A 171 -18.82 -11.43 7.80
CA LEU A 171 -20.05 -10.70 8.14
C LEU A 171 -20.59 -11.12 9.51
N LEU A 172 -20.58 -12.42 9.83
CA LEU A 172 -20.97 -12.93 11.15
C LEU A 172 -20.04 -12.36 12.25
N GLN A 173 -18.74 -12.36 12.02
CA GLN A 173 -17.78 -11.75 12.98
C GLN A 173 -17.99 -10.25 13.15
N LEU A 174 -18.32 -9.53 12.08
CA LEU A 174 -18.63 -8.09 12.13
C LEU A 174 -19.91 -7.80 12.92
N ARG A 175 -20.94 -8.66 12.80
CA ARG A 175 -22.16 -8.57 13.62
C ARG A 175 -21.87 -8.75 15.09
N CYS A 176 -21.09 -9.78 15.46
CA CYS A 176 -20.66 -9.99 16.85
C CYS A 176 -19.80 -8.80 17.36
N TYR A 177 -18.90 -8.29 16.53
CA TYR A 177 -18.11 -7.11 16.86
C TYR A 177 -18.98 -5.87 17.11
N TRP A 178 -19.98 -5.65 16.24
CA TRP A 178 -20.91 -4.54 16.41
C TRP A 178 -21.73 -4.67 17.70
N GLN A 179 -22.23 -5.86 18.01
CA GLN A 179 -22.96 -6.12 19.26
C GLN A 179 -22.11 -5.88 20.52
N LEU A 180 -20.80 -6.05 20.43
CA LEU A 180 -19.89 -5.87 21.57
C LEU A 180 -19.46 -4.41 21.74
N PHE A 181 -19.22 -3.68 20.66
CA PHE A 181 -18.59 -2.36 20.70
C PHE A 181 -19.53 -1.20 20.33
N HIS A 182 -20.64 -1.46 19.67
CA HIS A 182 -21.63 -0.46 19.21
C HIS A 182 -20.98 0.81 18.63
N PRO A 183 -20.07 0.70 17.64
CA PRO A 183 -19.39 1.86 17.09
C PRO A 183 -20.41 2.84 16.46
N PRO A 184 -20.38 4.15 16.83
CA PRO A 184 -21.41 5.09 16.41
C PRO A 184 -21.30 5.48 14.92
N GLU A 185 -20.10 5.65 14.43
CA GLU A 185 -19.84 6.07 13.04
C GLU A 185 -18.71 5.24 12.41
N TRP A 186 -17.51 5.33 12.95
CA TRP A 186 -16.33 4.64 12.45
C TRP A 186 -16.34 3.19 12.90
N LEU A 187 -16.24 2.25 11.96
CA LEU A 187 -16.16 0.82 12.31
C LEU A 187 -15.02 0.56 13.30
N PHE A 188 -13.90 1.25 13.11
CA PHE A 188 -12.77 1.25 14.04
C PHE A 188 -12.50 2.70 14.50
N SER A 189 -12.97 3.03 15.68
CA SER A 189 -12.73 4.34 16.27
C SER A 189 -11.35 4.43 16.93
N GLY A 190 -10.82 5.66 17.02
CA GLY A 190 -9.65 6.01 17.80
C GLY A 190 -9.87 5.89 19.32
N ARG A 191 -9.12 6.70 20.07
CA ARG A 191 -9.37 6.87 21.52
C ARG A 191 -10.68 7.61 21.76
N ASP A 192 -10.94 8.64 20.97
CA ASP A 192 -12.24 9.30 20.89
C ASP A 192 -13.11 8.51 19.89
N PRO A 193 -14.33 8.07 20.31
CA PRO A 193 -15.27 7.34 19.46
C PRO A 193 -15.68 8.09 18.18
N MET A 194 -15.60 9.42 18.19
CA MET A 194 -15.94 10.28 17.05
C MET A 194 -14.81 10.43 16.03
N THR A 195 -13.64 9.87 16.30
CA THR A 195 -12.49 9.94 15.39
C THR A 195 -12.15 8.56 14.82
N ALA A 196 -11.70 8.54 13.56
CA ALA A 196 -11.21 7.33 12.93
C ALA A 196 -9.94 6.78 13.61
N PHE A 197 -9.71 5.49 13.50
CA PHE A 197 -8.49 4.87 14.01
C PHE A 197 -7.27 5.35 13.22
N ALA A 198 -6.19 5.69 13.92
CA ALA A 198 -5.00 6.22 13.25
C ALA A 198 -4.26 5.13 12.44
N VAL A 199 -3.82 5.47 11.22
CA VAL A 199 -3.01 4.58 10.37
C VAL A 199 -1.77 4.05 11.10
N SER A 200 -1.07 4.92 11.83
CA SER A 200 0.11 4.53 12.62
C SER A 200 -0.23 3.53 13.73
N SER A 201 -1.42 3.65 14.34
CA SER A 201 -1.91 2.69 15.34
C SER A 201 -2.21 1.33 14.70
N ALA A 202 -2.85 1.30 13.54
CA ALA A 202 -3.09 0.05 12.80
C ALA A 202 -1.78 -0.66 12.42
N GLN A 203 -0.78 0.09 11.99
CA GLN A 203 0.56 -0.45 11.71
C GLN A 203 1.24 -1.01 12.97
N LYS A 204 1.14 -0.29 14.09
CA LYS A 204 1.65 -0.76 15.39
C LYS A 204 0.94 -2.03 15.87
N CYS A 205 -0.38 -2.13 15.69
CA CYS A 205 -1.15 -3.33 16.02
C CYS A 205 -0.64 -4.55 15.26
N PHE A 206 -0.47 -4.44 13.95
CA PHE A 206 0.09 -5.54 13.15
C PHE A 206 1.50 -5.92 13.60
N THR A 207 2.39 -4.94 13.77
CA THR A 207 3.78 -5.19 14.20
C THR A 207 3.84 -5.85 15.58
N ALA A 208 3.00 -5.39 16.52
CA ALA A 208 2.94 -5.96 17.86
C ALA A 208 2.40 -7.41 17.86
N SER A 209 1.39 -7.70 17.02
CA SER A 209 0.86 -9.05 16.87
C SER A 209 1.87 -9.99 16.22
N LYS A 210 2.51 -9.54 15.12
CA LYS A 210 3.53 -10.32 14.43
C LYS A 210 4.73 -10.66 15.32
N ARG A 211 5.20 -9.73 16.15
CA ARG A 211 6.31 -9.96 17.11
C ARG A 211 6.03 -11.05 18.15
N LYS A 212 4.76 -11.42 18.36
CA LYS A 212 4.36 -12.50 19.29
C LYS A 212 4.28 -13.85 18.59
N THR A 213 4.62 -13.93 17.33
CA THR A 213 4.65 -15.15 16.52
C THR A 213 6.06 -15.40 16.00
N ASP A 214 6.32 -16.64 15.58
CA ASP A 214 7.59 -17.03 14.96
C ASP A 214 7.72 -16.61 13.49
N VAL A 215 6.89 -15.66 13.03
CA VAL A 215 6.90 -15.15 11.66
C VAL A 215 8.03 -14.13 11.49
N ASP A 216 9.14 -14.55 10.88
CA ASP A 216 10.33 -13.71 10.66
C ASP A 216 10.34 -13.00 9.28
N LYS A 217 9.23 -12.95 8.57
CA LYS A 217 9.14 -12.29 7.27
C LYS A 217 9.13 -10.77 7.40
N VAL A 218 9.88 -10.08 6.55
CA VAL A 218 9.92 -8.62 6.52
C VAL A 218 8.62 -8.07 5.94
N GLY A 219 7.98 -7.13 6.66
CA GLY A 219 6.77 -6.47 6.16
C GLY A 219 5.93 -5.84 7.27
N GLY A 220 5.05 -4.93 6.86
CA GLY A 220 4.07 -4.27 7.72
C GLY A 220 2.65 -4.75 7.43
N ILE A 221 1.64 -4.03 7.94
CA ILE A 221 0.21 -4.36 7.74
C ILE A 221 -0.17 -4.59 6.27
N HIS A 222 0.55 -3.97 5.33
CA HIS A 222 0.31 -4.14 3.89
C HIS A 222 0.58 -5.58 3.41
N SER A 223 1.36 -6.37 4.16
CA SER A 223 1.58 -7.79 3.90
C SER A 223 0.29 -8.61 3.98
N LEU A 224 -0.71 -8.20 4.81
CA LEU A 224 -2.02 -8.83 4.84
C LEU A 224 -2.78 -8.64 3.51
N ARG A 225 -2.67 -7.46 2.90
CA ARG A 225 -3.25 -7.20 1.58
C ARG A 225 -2.53 -7.98 0.47
N HIS A 226 -1.21 -8.15 0.57
CA HIS A 226 -0.47 -9.00 -0.36
C HIS A 226 -0.86 -10.47 -0.21
N ALA A 227 -1.01 -10.95 1.03
CA ALA A 227 -1.48 -12.29 1.32
C ALA A 227 -2.90 -12.52 0.79
N TYR A 228 -3.84 -11.57 0.98
CA TYR A 228 -5.17 -11.64 0.36
C TYR A 228 -5.06 -11.87 -1.15
N ALA A 229 -4.30 -11.03 -1.85
CA ALA A 229 -4.20 -11.11 -3.30
C ALA A 229 -3.64 -12.46 -3.78
N THR A 230 -2.55 -12.93 -3.17
CA THR A 230 -1.93 -14.21 -3.55
C THR A 230 -2.78 -15.41 -3.16
N HIS A 231 -3.45 -15.37 -2.00
CA HIS A 231 -4.33 -16.46 -1.56
C HIS A 231 -5.61 -16.55 -2.39
N GLN A 232 -6.16 -15.41 -2.84
CA GLN A 232 -7.32 -15.39 -3.72
C GLN A 232 -6.97 -15.89 -5.13
N LEU A 233 -5.82 -15.49 -5.67
CA LEU A 233 -5.34 -16.02 -6.95
C LEU A 233 -5.07 -17.52 -6.85
N ALA A 234 -4.42 -17.99 -5.79
CA ALA A 234 -4.18 -19.41 -5.56
C ALA A 234 -5.48 -20.21 -5.37
N ALA A 235 -6.57 -19.55 -4.95
CA ALA A 235 -7.91 -20.14 -4.87
C ALA A 235 -8.71 -20.04 -6.18
N GLY A 236 -8.10 -19.54 -7.27
CA GLY A 236 -8.73 -19.46 -8.58
C GLY A 236 -9.53 -18.19 -8.87
N MET A 237 -9.43 -17.13 -8.01
CA MET A 237 -10.11 -15.87 -8.31
C MET A 237 -9.59 -15.26 -9.62
N PRO A 238 -10.48 -14.89 -10.56
CA PRO A 238 -10.07 -14.22 -11.79
C PRO A 238 -9.31 -12.92 -11.52
N ILE A 239 -8.26 -12.65 -12.28
CA ILE A 239 -7.42 -11.47 -12.08
C ILE A 239 -8.16 -10.15 -12.22
N THR A 240 -9.17 -10.09 -13.07
CA THR A 240 -10.03 -8.93 -13.25
C THR A 240 -10.89 -8.67 -12.02
N GLN A 241 -11.43 -9.73 -11.41
CA GLN A 241 -12.16 -9.64 -10.14
C GLN A 241 -11.24 -9.20 -9.02
N LEU A 242 -10.03 -9.76 -8.91
CA LEU A 242 -9.03 -9.31 -7.93
C LEU A 242 -8.66 -7.84 -8.14
N GLN A 243 -8.49 -7.39 -9.39
CA GLN A 243 -8.22 -5.99 -9.70
C GLN A 243 -9.32 -5.07 -9.16
N GLN A 244 -10.58 -5.43 -9.39
CA GLN A 244 -11.74 -4.67 -8.90
C GLN A 244 -11.80 -4.65 -7.38
N GLN A 245 -11.71 -5.81 -6.73
CA GLN A 245 -11.71 -5.96 -5.27
C GLN A 245 -10.61 -5.10 -4.62
N MET A 246 -9.40 -5.15 -5.17
CA MET A 246 -8.27 -4.36 -4.65
C MET A 246 -8.32 -2.88 -5.05
N GLY A 247 -9.16 -2.48 -5.99
CA GLY A 247 -9.21 -1.10 -6.49
C GLY A 247 -7.89 -0.66 -7.14
N HIS A 248 -7.33 -1.49 -8.00
CA HIS A 248 -6.17 -1.16 -8.78
C HIS A 248 -6.60 -0.49 -10.09
N ARG A 249 -6.20 0.77 -10.30
CA ARG A 249 -6.48 1.51 -11.57
C ARG A 249 -5.79 0.88 -12.77
N ASN A 250 -4.57 0.35 -12.55
CA ASN A 250 -3.76 -0.26 -13.59
C ASN A 250 -3.62 -1.76 -13.30
N ILE A 251 -3.98 -2.59 -14.28
CA ILE A 251 -3.88 -4.05 -14.20
C ILE A 251 -2.45 -4.53 -13.88
N HIS A 252 -1.41 -3.80 -14.32
CA HIS A 252 -0.02 -4.14 -14.00
C HIS A 252 0.25 -4.19 -12.48
N SER A 253 -0.54 -3.46 -11.67
CA SER A 253 -0.45 -3.54 -10.21
C SER A 253 -0.95 -4.89 -9.67
N THR A 254 -1.87 -5.54 -10.39
CA THR A 254 -2.43 -6.86 -10.05
C THR A 254 -1.61 -7.99 -10.68
N LEU A 255 -1.14 -7.81 -11.91
CA LEU A 255 -0.31 -8.79 -12.63
C LEU A 255 0.95 -9.18 -11.85
N ARG A 256 1.49 -8.28 -11.02
CA ARG A 256 2.63 -8.61 -10.15
C ARG A 256 2.36 -9.81 -9.23
N TYR A 257 1.11 -10.00 -8.79
CA TYR A 257 0.76 -11.13 -7.92
C TYR A 257 0.74 -12.46 -8.68
N VAL A 258 0.44 -12.44 -9.97
CA VAL A 258 0.46 -13.65 -10.83
C VAL A 258 1.87 -14.25 -10.87
N HIS A 259 2.90 -13.42 -10.95
CA HIS A 259 4.29 -13.89 -10.91
C HIS A 259 4.69 -14.55 -9.58
N TRP A 260 3.89 -14.32 -8.51
CA TRP A 260 4.15 -14.87 -7.18
C TRP A 260 3.30 -16.11 -6.87
N VAL A 261 2.39 -16.47 -7.78
CA VAL A 261 1.53 -17.65 -7.66
C VAL A 261 1.72 -18.51 -8.92
N PRO A 262 2.72 -19.40 -8.95
CA PRO A 262 3.08 -20.17 -10.15
C PRO A 262 1.91 -20.96 -10.76
N ASN A 263 0.99 -21.45 -9.94
CA ASN A 263 -0.15 -22.27 -10.37
C ASN A 263 -1.45 -21.46 -10.48
N TYR A 264 -1.38 -20.16 -10.71
CA TYR A 264 -2.56 -19.29 -10.77
C TYR A 264 -3.56 -19.70 -11.87
N LEU A 265 -3.09 -20.21 -13.00
CA LEU A 265 -3.96 -20.53 -14.14
C LEU A 265 -4.77 -21.82 -13.97
N GLY A 266 -4.77 -22.43 -12.77
CA GLY A 266 -5.68 -23.53 -12.44
C GLY A 266 -5.50 -24.80 -13.28
N GLY A 267 -4.51 -24.81 -14.15
CA GLY A 267 -4.04 -26.01 -14.77
C GLY A 267 -3.21 -26.78 -13.76
N GLU A 268 -3.28 -28.07 -13.78
CA GLU A 268 -2.23 -28.93 -13.28
C GLU A 268 -0.89 -28.29 -13.65
N SER A 269 0.03 -28.21 -12.69
CA SER A 269 1.40 -27.73 -12.92
C SER A 269 1.84 -28.25 -14.28
N GLY A 270 2.20 -27.33 -15.20
CA GLY A 270 2.38 -27.59 -16.62
C GLY A 270 2.83 -29.01 -16.92
N THR A 271 2.23 -29.65 -17.91
CA THR A 271 2.49 -31.03 -18.31
C THR A 271 3.96 -31.35 -18.14
N ASP A 272 4.26 -32.47 -17.51
CA ASP A 272 5.61 -32.98 -17.46
C ASP A 272 6.04 -33.35 -18.89
N LEU A 273 6.65 -32.35 -19.56
CA LEU A 273 7.05 -32.48 -20.96
C LEU A 273 8.00 -33.65 -21.18
N LEU A 274 8.72 -34.08 -20.14
CA LEU A 274 9.59 -35.27 -20.23
C LEU A 274 8.77 -36.56 -20.20
N ALA A 275 7.76 -36.64 -19.34
CA ALA A 275 6.84 -37.78 -19.32
C ALA A 275 6.03 -37.87 -20.63
N ASP A 276 5.63 -36.75 -21.21
CA ASP A 276 4.95 -36.71 -22.51
C ASP A 276 5.88 -37.18 -23.66
N LEU A 277 7.16 -36.84 -23.61
CA LEU A 277 8.16 -37.32 -24.60
C LEU A 277 8.42 -38.81 -24.44
N GLU A 278 8.48 -39.32 -23.21
CA GLU A 278 8.65 -40.74 -22.93
C GLU A 278 7.43 -41.55 -23.42
N ALA A 279 6.21 -41.04 -23.14
CA ALA A 279 4.96 -41.65 -23.62
C ALA A 279 4.84 -41.65 -25.17
N ALA A 280 5.42 -40.64 -25.84
CA ALA A 280 5.45 -40.58 -27.31
C ALA A 280 6.49 -41.52 -27.95
N HIS A 281 7.44 -42.05 -27.17
CA HIS A 281 8.50 -42.93 -27.63
C HIS A 281 8.22 -44.44 -27.41
N GLU A 282 7.14 -44.80 -26.71
CA GLU A 282 6.73 -46.21 -26.61
C GLU A 282 6.26 -46.71 -27.98
N PRO A 283 6.94 -47.72 -28.57
CA PRO A 283 6.52 -48.29 -29.84
C PRO A 283 5.14 -48.95 -29.65
N LYS A 284 4.15 -48.49 -30.44
CA LYS A 284 2.83 -49.16 -30.52
C LYS A 284 3.07 -50.64 -30.80
N LYS A 285 2.76 -51.51 -29.83
CA LYS A 285 2.69 -52.96 -29.99
C LYS A 285 1.53 -53.37 -30.88
#